data_fd1ae3f105e0f354e4dce8b5fc54736c
#
_entry.id   fd1ae3f105e0f354e4dce8b5fc54736c
#
_cell.length_a   1.000
_cell.length_b   1.000
_cell.length_c   1.000
_cell.angle_alpha   90.00
_cell.angle_beta   90.00
_cell.angle_gamma   90.00
#
_symmetry.space_group_name_H-M   'P 1'
#
loop_
_entity.id
_entity.type
_entity.pdbx_description
1 polymer ?
#
loop_
_entity_poly.entity_id
_entity_poly.type
_entity_poly.pdbx_seq_one_letter_code
_entity_poly.pdbx_strand_id
1 'polypeptide(L)'
;MTRFKFSANTGYLWKNLSFPDRIRMAKRYGFTSLEFHDEVRSEDRKNLKDLLFDIDLPINSMNVRMGETFGCAAIPELADRAREDIAEAGDIAEDIGASALHILAGITADPGALDTFLDTLRYALERVPLTILIEPVCHEQLAGYFLRSIDQAACVIDKINHPRLKIMFDCYHVFRESGDLESNFAAHADKIGHVQIAAAEXRAEPFPGALDYSRLLPKFQQLGYXGAFGCEYRPTGKTEDGLGWRNSIIAKKW
;
A
#
# COMPACT_ATOMS: atom_id res chain seq x y z
N MET A 1 -22.03 3.11 13.45
CA MET A 1 -20.98 3.32 12.44
C MET A 1 -19.66 2.79 12.99
N THR A 2 -18.96 1.95 12.24
CA THR A 2 -17.63 1.49 12.65
C THR A 2 -16.66 2.68 12.62
N ARG A 3 -15.94 2.86 13.72
CA ARG A 3 -15.01 3.98 13.90
C ARG A 3 -13.86 3.94 12.87
N PHE A 4 -13.43 2.75 12.48
CA PHE A 4 -12.30 2.56 11.56
C PHE A 4 -12.77 1.89 10.29
N LYS A 5 -12.22 2.33 9.16
CA LYS A 5 -12.42 1.72 7.85
C LYS A 5 -11.23 0.82 7.55
N PHE A 6 -11.49 -0.36 7.01
CA PHE A 6 -10.43 -1.33 6.66
C PHE A 6 -10.50 -1.67 5.18
N SER A 7 -9.35 -1.63 4.52
CA SER A 7 -9.17 -1.99 3.12
C SER A 7 -8.62 -3.41 3.03
N ALA A 8 -9.17 -4.24 2.16
CA ALA A 8 -8.64 -5.58 1.95
C ALA A 8 -7.53 -5.55 0.91
N ASN A 9 -6.32 -5.97 1.29
CA ASN A 9 -5.22 -6.15 0.35
C ASN A 9 -5.31 -7.56 -0.25
N THR A 10 -5.72 -7.65 -1.52
CA THR A 10 -5.93 -8.94 -2.19
C THR A 10 -4.61 -9.64 -2.55
N GLY A 11 -3.48 -8.94 -2.50
CA GLY A 11 -2.16 -9.54 -2.67
C GLY A 11 -1.78 -10.46 -1.51
N TYR A 12 -2.46 -10.31 -0.35
CA TYR A 12 -2.22 -11.13 0.84
C TYR A 12 -3.43 -11.95 1.26
N LEU A 13 -4.62 -11.32 1.27
CA LEU A 13 -5.83 -11.96 1.80
C LEU A 13 -6.45 -12.89 0.77
N TRP A 14 -6.88 -14.07 1.20
CA TRP A 14 -7.53 -15.09 0.35
C TRP A 14 -6.69 -15.51 -0.86
N LYS A 15 -5.37 -15.56 -0.75
CA LYS A 15 -4.48 -15.89 -1.89
C LYS A 15 -4.76 -17.25 -2.53
N ASN A 16 -5.43 -18.13 -1.81
CA ASN A 16 -5.84 -19.45 -2.33
C ASN A 16 -7.03 -19.39 -3.30
N LEU A 17 -7.67 -18.21 -3.44
CA LEU A 17 -8.82 -18.00 -4.34
C LEU A 17 -8.42 -17.24 -5.59
N SER A 18 -9.27 -17.28 -6.62
CA SER A 18 -9.11 -16.43 -7.81
C SER A 18 -9.21 -14.95 -7.40
N PHE A 19 -8.60 -14.06 -8.18
CA PHE A 19 -8.63 -12.63 -7.88
C PHE A 19 -10.06 -12.09 -7.77
N PRO A 20 -10.99 -12.42 -8.71
CA PRO A 20 -12.38 -12.00 -8.53
C PRO A 20 -13.03 -12.50 -7.25
N ASP A 21 -12.69 -13.72 -6.82
CA ASP A 21 -13.27 -14.27 -5.58
C ASP A 21 -12.71 -13.58 -4.35
N ARG A 22 -11.43 -13.17 -4.37
CA ARG A 22 -10.87 -12.35 -3.26
C ARG A 22 -11.66 -11.06 -3.08
N ILE A 23 -12.05 -10.42 -4.19
CA ILE A 23 -12.87 -9.19 -4.16
C ILE A 23 -14.25 -9.48 -3.54
N ARG A 24 -14.89 -10.60 -3.95
CA ARG A 24 -16.18 -11.00 -3.36
C ARG A 24 -16.07 -11.28 -1.86
N MET A 25 -14.98 -11.93 -1.45
CA MET A 25 -14.74 -12.22 -0.03
C MET A 25 -14.54 -10.92 0.77
N ALA A 26 -13.82 -9.96 0.22
CA ALA A 26 -13.66 -8.66 0.90
C ALA A 26 -15.02 -8.01 1.20
N LYS A 27 -15.92 -7.99 0.22
CA LYS A 27 -17.28 -7.47 0.42
C LYS A 27 -18.04 -8.29 1.45
N ARG A 28 -18.03 -9.60 1.30
CA ARG A 28 -18.74 -10.55 2.19
C ARG A 28 -18.32 -10.37 3.65
N TYR A 29 -17.02 -10.14 3.90
CA TYR A 29 -16.50 -10.01 5.25
C TYR A 29 -16.38 -8.56 5.73
N GLY A 30 -17.09 -7.64 5.06
CA GLY A 30 -17.33 -6.29 5.59
C GLY A 30 -16.14 -5.35 5.51
N PHE A 31 -15.24 -5.55 4.55
CA PHE A 31 -14.23 -4.54 4.24
C PHE A 31 -14.91 -3.35 3.56
N THR A 32 -14.36 -2.17 3.78
CA THR A 32 -14.94 -0.93 3.26
C THR A 32 -14.29 -0.46 1.97
N SER A 33 -13.18 -1.08 1.58
CA SER A 33 -12.45 -0.76 0.35
C SER A 33 -11.49 -1.88 0.00
N LEU A 34 -10.84 -1.74 -1.14
CA LEU A 34 -9.89 -2.72 -1.70
C LEU A 34 -8.54 -2.06 -1.96
N GLU A 35 -7.49 -2.85 -1.94
CA GLU A 35 -6.20 -2.49 -2.51
C GLU A 35 -5.59 -3.72 -3.17
N PHE A 36 -4.90 -3.51 -4.29
CA PHE A 36 -4.40 -4.59 -5.13
C PHE A 36 -2.88 -4.49 -5.25
N HIS A 37 -2.22 -5.63 -5.35
CA HIS A 37 -0.88 -5.68 -5.94
C HIS A 37 -1.01 -5.51 -7.46
N ASP A 38 -0.28 -6.30 -8.25
CA ASP A 38 -0.37 -6.21 -9.71
C ASP A 38 -1.19 -7.34 -10.36
N GLU A 39 -1.99 -8.09 -9.55
CA GLU A 39 -2.82 -9.20 -10.05
C GLU A 39 -3.81 -8.74 -11.11
N VAL A 40 -4.30 -7.53 -10.97
CA VAL A 40 -5.28 -6.94 -11.88
C VAL A 40 -4.82 -6.95 -13.34
N ARG A 41 -3.51 -6.96 -13.58
CA ARG A 41 -2.91 -6.93 -14.92
C ARG A 41 -3.26 -8.15 -15.77
N SER A 42 -3.53 -9.29 -15.13
CA SER A 42 -3.85 -10.54 -15.83
C SER A 42 -5.35 -10.79 -15.98
N GLU A 43 -6.19 -9.89 -15.50
CA GLU A 43 -7.64 -10.06 -15.54
C GLU A 43 -8.24 -9.49 -16.82
N ASP A 44 -9.37 -10.10 -17.27
CA ASP A 44 -10.18 -9.50 -18.33
C ASP A 44 -10.78 -8.18 -17.83
N ARG A 45 -10.44 -7.10 -18.48
CA ARG A 45 -10.79 -5.76 -18.03
C ARG A 45 -12.30 -5.53 -17.93
N LYS A 46 -13.05 -6.03 -18.90
CA LYS A 46 -14.50 -5.84 -18.91
C LYS A 46 -15.14 -6.59 -17.74
N ASN A 47 -14.79 -7.87 -17.58
CA ASN A 47 -15.35 -8.70 -16.51
C ASN A 47 -15.00 -8.12 -15.13
N LEU A 48 -13.78 -7.61 -14.98
CA LEU A 48 -13.35 -6.99 -13.73
C LEU A 48 -14.17 -5.71 -13.42
N LYS A 49 -14.38 -4.86 -14.43
CA LYS A 49 -15.18 -3.62 -14.23
C LYS A 49 -16.63 -3.96 -13.86
N ASP A 50 -17.22 -4.95 -14.51
CA ASP A 50 -18.59 -5.38 -14.19
C ASP A 50 -18.65 -5.88 -12.73
N LEU A 51 -17.67 -6.69 -12.31
CA LEU A 51 -17.58 -7.16 -10.93
C LEU A 51 -17.43 -6.01 -9.93
N LEU A 52 -16.51 -5.08 -10.20
CA LEU A 52 -16.25 -3.95 -9.29
C LEU A 52 -17.48 -3.05 -9.17
N PHE A 53 -18.21 -2.85 -10.25
CA PHE A 53 -19.46 -2.10 -10.24
C PHE A 53 -20.50 -2.79 -9.34
N ASP A 54 -20.66 -4.12 -9.48
CA ASP A 54 -21.62 -4.88 -8.68
C ASP A 54 -21.24 -4.92 -7.19
N ILE A 55 -19.96 -5.02 -6.90
CA ILE A 55 -19.43 -5.09 -5.53
C ILE A 55 -19.55 -3.75 -4.81
N ASP A 56 -19.36 -2.65 -5.54
CA ASP A 56 -19.46 -1.29 -5.01
C ASP A 56 -18.55 -1.10 -3.77
N LEU A 57 -17.26 -1.41 -3.96
CA LEU A 57 -16.21 -1.09 -2.99
C LEU A 57 -15.17 -0.20 -3.66
N PRO A 58 -14.84 0.96 -3.07
CA PRO A 58 -13.78 1.80 -3.63
C PRO A 58 -12.42 1.09 -3.59
N ILE A 59 -11.57 1.39 -4.57
CA ILE A 59 -10.22 0.86 -4.66
C ILE A 59 -9.27 1.96 -4.20
N ASN A 60 -8.60 1.74 -3.07
CA ASN A 60 -7.67 2.73 -2.50
C ASN A 60 -6.40 2.85 -3.36
N SER A 61 -5.84 1.72 -3.77
CA SER A 61 -4.59 1.73 -4.53
C SER A 61 -4.38 0.42 -5.28
N MET A 62 -3.49 0.47 -6.26
CA MET A 62 -2.91 -0.73 -6.87
C MET A 62 -1.43 -0.48 -7.14
N ASN A 63 -0.67 -1.57 -7.28
CA ASN A 63 0.76 -1.48 -7.57
C ASN A 63 1.01 -1.45 -9.08
N VAL A 64 2.10 -0.78 -9.48
CA VAL A 64 2.70 -1.04 -10.79
C VAL A 64 3.20 -2.49 -10.83
N ARG A 65 3.62 -2.97 -12.00
CA ARG A 65 4.22 -4.31 -12.14
C ARG A 65 5.31 -4.51 -11.09
N MET A 66 5.20 -5.58 -10.31
CA MET A 66 6.18 -5.90 -9.27
C MET A 66 7.42 -6.59 -9.88
N GLY A 67 7.22 -7.59 -10.71
CA GLY A 67 8.31 -8.29 -11.37
C GLY A 67 9.29 -8.93 -10.39
N GLU A 68 10.49 -9.23 -10.89
CA GLU A 68 11.54 -9.90 -10.09
C GLU A 68 12.27 -8.94 -9.15
N THR A 69 12.24 -7.64 -9.46
CA THR A 69 12.96 -6.61 -8.70
C THR A 69 12.05 -5.82 -7.75
N PHE A 70 10.79 -6.23 -7.62
CA PHE A 70 9.77 -5.50 -6.85
C PHE A 70 9.68 -4.05 -7.32
N GLY A 71 9.30 -3.92 -8.61
CA GLY A 71 9.32 -2.65 -9.31
C GLY A 71 10.69 -2.32 -9.87
N CYS A 72 10.79 -1.23 -10.60
CA CYS A 72 12.06 -0.85 -11.22
C CYS A 72 12.23 0.67 -11.35
N ALA A 73 11.47 1.44 -10.59
CA ALA A 73 11.42 2.90 -10.77
C ALA A 73 12.74 3.60 -10.41
N ALA A 74 13.60 2.96 -9.59
CA ALA A 74 14.91 3.51 -9.22
C ALA A 74 16.07 2.81 -9.92
N ILE A 75 15.80 1.92 -10.88
CA ILE A 75 16.87 1.12 -11.53
C ILE A 75 17.22 1.79 -12.87
N PRO A 76 18.42 2.40 -12.99
CA PRO A 76 18.76 3.17 -14.21
C PRO A 76 18.61 2.39 -15.50
N GLU A 77 19.06 1.13 -15.54
CA GLU A 77 19.00 0.28 -16.73
C GLU A 77 17.56 -0.09 -17.13
N LEU A 78 16.60 0.11 -16.21
CA LEU A 78 15.20 -0.24 -16.43
C LEU A 78 14.28 0.99 -16.47
N ALA A 79 14.84 2.19 -16.63
CA ALA A 79 14.05 3.44 -16.58
C ALA A 79 12.92 3.46 -17.64
N ASP A 80 13.20 3.02 -18.86
CA ASP A 80 12.16 2.96 -19.91
C ASP A 80 11.08 1.94 -19.55
N ARG A 81 11.49 0.78 -19.01
CA ARG A 81 10.55 -0.24 -18.54
C ARG A 81 9.67 0.31 -17.42
N ALA A 82 10.25 1.07 -16.48
CA ALA A 82 9.48 1.68 -15.40
C ALA A 82 8.40 2.60 -15.95
N ARG A 83 8.72 3.38 -16.97
CA ARG A 83 7.72 4.27 -17.62
C ARG A 83 6.61 3.49 -18.31
N GLU A 84 6.96 2.39 -18.99
CA GLU A 84 5.97 1.49 -19.61
C GLU A 84 5.03 0.89 -18.56
N ASP A 85 5.60 0.37 -17.46
CA ASP A 85 4.83 -0.23 -16.37
C ASP A 85 3.91 0.80 -15.69
N ILE A 86 4.37 2.05 -15.53
CA ILE A 86 3.58 3.14 -14.98
C ILE A 86 2.42 3.51 -15.93
N ALA A 87 2.70 3.60 -17.23
CA ALA A 87 1.65 3.93 -18.20
C ALA A 87 0.58 2.85 -18.22
N GLU A 88 0.99 1.57 -18.29
CA GLU A 88 0.06 0.44 -18.26
C GLU A 88 -0.78 0.44 -16.99
N ALA A 89 -0.12 0.53 -15.83
CA ALA A 89 -0.81 0.49 -14.54
C ALA A 89 -1.70 1.72 -14.33
N GLY A 90 -1.27 2.88 -14.81
CA GLY A 90 -2.08 4.11 -14.77
C GLY A 90 -3.37 3.96 -15.56
N ASP A 91 -3.29 3.42 -16.79
CA ASP A 91 -4.48 3.18 -17.61
C ASP A 91 -5.44 2.19 -16.94
N ILE A 92 -4.89 1.12 -16.31
CA ILE A 92 -5.70 0.17 -15.56
C ILE A 92 -6.38 0.87 -14.36
N ALA A 93 -5.59 1.60 -13.57
CA ALA A 93 -6.07 2.25 -12.35
C ALA A 93 -7.20 3.25 -12.65
N GLU A 94 -7.04 4.06 -13.70
CA GLU A 94 -8.10 4.99 -14.12
C GLU A 94 -9.35 4.24 -14.56
N ASP A 95 -9.18 3.19 -15.34
CA ASP A 95 -10.29 2.42 -15.91
C ASP A 95 -11.12 1.68 -14.84
N ILE A 96 -10.47 1.23 -13.76
CA ILE A 96 -11.17 0.56 -12.65
C ILE A 96 -11.55 1.50 -11.50
N GLY A 97 -11.18 2.78 -11.58
CA GLY A 97 -11.52 3.78 -10.58
C GLY A 97 -10.68 3.71 -9.30
N ALA A 98 -9.42 3.29 -9.40
CA ALA A 98 -8.52 3.32 -8.24
C ALA A 98 -8.17 4.76 -7.88
N SER A 99 -7.96 5.03 -6.58
CA SER A 99 -7.66 6.37 -6.08
C SER A 99 -6.17 6.70 -6.15
N ALA A 100 -5.32 5.67 -6.13
CA ALA A 100 -3.87 5.86 -6.11
C ALA A 100 -3.14 4.73 -6.85
N LEU A 101 -1.94 5.06 -7.32
CA LEU A 101 -1.02 4.10 -7.94
C LEU A 101 0.26 4.06 -7.11
N HIS A 102 0.65 2.87 -6.66
CA HIS A 102 1.88 2.65 -5.89
C HIS A 102 3.03 2.34 -6.85
N ILE A 103 4.06 3.20 -6.82
CA ILE A 103 5.27 3.08 -7.65
C ILE A 103 6.36 2.43 -6.81
N LEU A 104 6.71 1.18 -7.17
CA LEU A 104 7.74 0.44 -6.45
C LEU A 104 9.13 0.80 -6.99
N ALA A 105 10.04 1.11 -6.06
CA ALA A 105 11.38 1.60 -6.41
C ALA A 105 12.25 0.54 -7.07
N GLY A 106 12.19 -0.70 -6.57
CA GLY A 106 13.03 -1.78 -7.07
C GLY A 106 14.27 -2.03 -6.22
N ILE A 107 14.91 -3.17 -6.47
CA ILE A 107 16.13 -3.60 -5.79
C ILE A 107 17.32 -3.06 -6.59
N THR A 108 18.09 -2.14 -6.00
CA THR A 108 19.28 -1.58 -6.65
C THR A 108 20.20 -0.90 -5.63
N ALA A 109 21.51 -0.95 -5.89
CA ALA A 109 22.53 -0.18 -5.20
C ALA A 109 23.25 0.77 -6.17
N ASP A 110 22.69 1.01 -7.34
CA ASP A 110 23.30 1.86 -8.35
C ASP A 110 23.42 3.30 -7.83
N PRO A 111 24.56 3.97 -8.01
CA PRO A 111 24.71 5.36 -7.56
C PRO A 111 23.78 6.36 -8.26
N GLY A 112 23.24 6.04 -9.43
CA GLY A 112 22.25 6.86 -10.14
C GLY A 112 20.80 6.62 -9.71
N ALA A 113 20.55 5.70 -8.77
CA ALA A 113 19.21 5.28 -8.41
C ALA A 113 18.32 6.44 -7.94
N LEU A 114 18.86 7.37 -7.15
CA LEU A 114 18.04 8.50 -6.67
C LEU A 114 17.57 9.39 -7.83
N ASP A 115 18.48 9.76 -8.73
CA ASP A 115 18.13 10.61 -9.86
C ASP A 115 17.10 9.90 -10.77
N THR A 116 17.32 8.62 -11.05
CA THR A 116 16.38 7.81 -11.83
C THR A 116 15.00 7.77 -11.16
N PHE A 117 14.96 7.54 -9.85
CA PHE A 117 13.70 7.49 -9.10
C PHE A 117 12.96 8.83 -9.19
N LEU A 118 13.66 9.93 -8.97
CA LEU A 118 13.07 11.27 -9.06
C LEU A 118 12.47 11.52 -10.46
N ASP A 119 13.22 11.17 -11.52
CA ASP A 119 12.75 11.38 -12.90
C ASP A 119 11.55 10.48 -13.23
N THR A 120 11.59 9.23 -12.76
CA THR A 120 10.47 8.29 -12.95
C THR A 120 9.20 8.79 -12.23
N LEU A 121 9.36 9.30 -11.00
CA LEU A 121 8.21 9.84 -10.25
C LEU A 121 7.65 11.12 -10.90
N ARG A 122 8.50 11.98 -11.46
CA ARG A 122 8.01 13.15 -12.22
C ARG A 122 7.19 12.69 -13.43
N TYR A 123 7.70 11.72 -14.18
CA TYR A 123 6.95 11.12 -15.29
C TYR A 123 5.60 10.57 -14.81
N ALA A 124 5.59 9.82 -13.70
CA ALA A 124 4.34 9.26 -13.16
C ALA A 124 3.32 10.36 -12.84
N LEU A 125 3.77 11.46 -12.22
CA LEU A 125 2.90 12.58 -11.85
C LEU A 125 2.35 13.32 -13.06
N GLU A 126 3.09 13.36 -14.16
CA GLU A 126 2.62 13.95 -15.43
C GLU A 126 1.65 13.02 -16.17
N ARG A 127 1.95 11.70 -16.15
CA ARG A 127 1.22 10.70 -16.94
C ARG A 127 -0.08 10.24 -16.28
N VAL A 128 -0.11 10.18 -14.93
CA VAL A 128 -1.21 9.54 -14.18
C VAL A 128 -1.88 10.62 -13.31
N PRO A 129 -3.20 10.84 -13.44
CA PRO A 129 -3.88 11.91 -12.68
C PRO A 129 -4.25 11.51 -11.25
N LEU A 130 -3.82 10.35 -10.78
CA LEU A 130 -4.13 9.81 -9.45
C LEU A 130 -3.07 10.24 -8.42
N THR A 131 -3.33 9.93 -7.15
CA THR A 131 -2.29 10.00 -6.11
C THR A 131 -1.22 8.97 -6.43
N ILE A 132 0.04 9.38 -6.34
CA ILE A 132 1.20 8.49 -6.50
C ILE A 132 1.70 8.17 -5.09
N LEU A 133 1.82 6.87 -4.79
CA LEU A 133 2.31 6.40 -3.50
C LEU A 133 3.71 5.80 -3.68
N ILE A 134 4.58 6.07 -2.71
CA ILE A 134 5.89 5.42 -2.58
C ILE A 134 6.00 4.81 -1.18
N GLU A 135 6.59 3.63 -1.09
CA GLU A 135 6.61 2.86 0.15
C GLU A 135 8.04 2.50 0.57
N PRO A 136 8.45 2.90 1.77
CA PRO A 136 9.67 2.35 2.35
C PRO A 136 9.49 0.90 2.78
N VAL A 137 10.38 0.01 2.30
CA VAL A 137 10.33 -1.42 2.61
C VAL A 137 11.57 -1.80 3.41
N CYS A 138 11.39 -2.38 4.60
CA CYS A 138 12.49 -2.70 5.52
C CYS A 138 13.42 -3.76 4.93
N HIS A 139 14.69 -3.67 5.31
CA HIS A 139 15.74 -4.59 4.83
C HIS A 139 15.40 -6.05 5.11
N GLU A 140 14.82 -6.34 6.26
CA GLU A 140 14.47 -7.72 6.65
C GLU A 140 13.48 -8.36 5.67
N GLN A 141 12.52 -7.57 5.17
CA GLN A 141 11.52 -8.08 4.20
C GLN A 141 12.11 -8.19 2.81
N LEU A 142 12.94 -7.21 2.40
CA LEU A 142 13.44 -7.14 1.01
C LEU A 142 14.82 -6.50 0.98
N ALA A 143 15.85 -7.35 1.07
CA ALA A 143 17.24 -6.90 1.07
C ALA A 143 17.57 -6.18 -0.24
N GLY A 144 18.19 -5.02 -0.16
CA GLY A 144 18.62 -4.25 -1.32
C GLY A 144 17.55 -3.37 -1.95
N TYR A 145 16.32 -3.35 -1.41
CA TYR A 145 15.29 -2.44 -1.91
C TYR A 145 15.75 -1.00 -1.73
N PHE A 146 15.57 -0.17 -2.77
CA PHE A 146 16.15 1.18 -2.79
C PHE A 146 15.54 2.10 -1.72
N LEU A 147 14.22 2.11 -1.57
CA LEU A 147 13.53 3.04 -0.67
C LEU A 147 13.28 2.35 0.68
N ARG A 148 14.08 2.68 1.72
CA ARG A 148 14.09 1.90 2.96
C ARG A 148 13.46 2.58 4.17
N SER A 149 13.49 3.92 4.23
CA SER A 149 13.05 4.62 5.43
C SER A 149 12.06 5.74 5.12
N ILE A 150 11.27 6.09 6.12
CA ILE A 150 10.31 7.20 6.02
C ILE A 150 11.04 8.52 5.73
N ASP A 151 12.19 8.74 6.36
CA ASP A 151 12.97 9.97 6.12
C ASP A 151 13.46 10.03 4.66
N GLN A 152 13.88 8.90 4.10
CA GLN A 152 14.28 8.85 2.69
C GLN A 152 13.08 9.17 1.79
N ALA A 153 11.90 8.59 2.07
CA ALA A 153 10.68 8.88 1.30
C ALA A 153 10.28 10.35 1.43
N ALA A 154 10.35 10.92 2.64
CA ALA A 154 10.05 12.33 2.86
C ALA A 154 11.01 13.24 2.07
N CYS A 155 12.30 12.90 2.05
CA CYS A 155 13.29 13.63 1.25
C CYS A 155 12.96 13.59 -0.25
N VAL A 156 12.53 12.44 -0.78
CA VAL A 156 12.09 12.30 -2.18
C VAL A 156 10.89 13.22 -2.44
N ILE A 157 9.90 13.21 -1.54
CA ILE A 157 8.69 14.04 -1.68
C ILE A 157 9.07 15.53 -1.67
N ASP A 158 9.95 15.94 -0.76
CA ASP A 158 10.38 17.34 -0.66
C ASP A 158 11.13 17.81 -1.92
N LYS A 159 11.97 16.92 -2.50
CA LYS A 159 12.69 17.24 -3.75
C LYS A 159 11.75 17.40 -4.95
N ILE A 160 10.66 16.64 -5.02
CA ILE A 160 9.69 16.71 -6.11
C ILE A 160 8.65 17.80 -5.84
N ASN A 161 8.25 17.95 -4.60
CA ASN A 161 7.32 19.00 -4.12
C ASN A 161 6.01 19.03 -4.93
N HIS A 162 5.32 17.87 -4.98
CA HIS A 162 4.05 17.77 -5.72
C HIS A 162 2.95 17.22 -4.81
N PRO A 163 1.76 17.86 -4.76
CA PRO A 163 0.72 17.48 -3.77
C PRO A 163 0.18 16.05 -3.92
N ARG A 164 0.24 15.47 -5.10
CA ARG A 164 -0.23 14.11 -5.35
C ARG A 164 0.82 13.03 -5.07
N LEU A 165 2.07 13.39 -4.69
CA LEU A 165 3.07 12.40 -4.29
C LEU A 165 3.01 12.21 -2.78
N LYS A 166 2.74 10.99 -2.33
CA LYS A 166 2.50 10.68 -0.92
C LYS A 166 3.21 9.39 -0.50
N ILE A 167 3.38 9.23 0.80
CA ILE A 167 3.94 8.02 1.41
C ILE A 167 2.83 7.00 1.63
N MET A 168 3.09 5.75 1.25
CA MET A 168 2.39 4.58 1.78
C MET A 168 3.13 4.17 3.06
N PHE A 169 2.47 4.33 4.20
CA PHE A 169 3.05 4.08 5.53
C PHE A 169 2.63 2.68 5.97
N ASP A 170 3.45 1.68 5.63
CA ASP A 170 3.19 0.31 6.13
C ASP A 170 3.81 0.19 7.52
N CYS A 171 2.95 0.00 8.52
CA CYS A 171 3.34 -0.10 9.92
C CYS A 171 4.36 -1.21 10.18
N TYR A 172 4.25 -2.33 9.45
CA TYR A 172 5.23 -3.43 9.60
C TYR A 172 6.62 -2.96 9.18
N HIS A 173 6.73 -2.38 7.99
CA HIS A 173 8.05 -1.95 7.46
C HIS A 173 8.67 -0.85 8.33
N VAL A 174 7.88 0.15 8.70
CA VAL A 174 8.38 1.26 9.52
C VAL A 174 8.84 0.75 10.89
N PHE A 175 8.06 -0.13 11.52
CA PHE A 175 8.43 -0.69 12.82
C PHE A 175 9.71 -1.53 12.73
N ARG A 176 9.83 -2.38 11.70
CA ARG A 176 11.02 -3.23 11.53
C ARG A 176 12.28 -2.42 11.25
N GLU A 177 12.16 -1.27 10.59
CA GLU A 177 13.32 -0.44 10.25
C GLU A 177 13.70 0.51 11.39
N SER A 178 12.74 1.11 12.11
CA SER A 178 13.01 2.20 13.07
C SER A 178 12.59 1.89 14.52
N GLY A 179 11.64 0.97 14.71
CA GLY A 179 11.09 0.67 16.04
C GLY A 179 10.06 1.68 16.55
N ASP A 180 9.83 2.81 15.86
CA ASP A 180 9.01 3.91 16.38
C ASP A 180 8.00 4.41 15.35
N LEU A 181 6.78 3.86 15.40
CA LEU A 181 5.71 4.28 14.50
C LEU A 181 5.18 5.68 14.79
N GLU A 182 5.03 6.02 16.08
CA GLU A 182 4.33 7.24 16.46
C GLU A 182 5.14 8.48 16.07
N SER A 183 6.45 8.49 16.38
CA SER A 183 7.29 9.63 16.01
C SER A 183 7.43 9.76 14.50
N ASN A 184 7.63 8.65 13.79
CA ASN A 184 7.72 8.66 12.33
C ASN A 184 6.42 9.17 11.69
N PHE A 185 5.28 8.72 12.21
CA PHE A 185 3.99 9.18 11.68
C PHE A 185 3.79 10.68 11.94
N ALA A 186 4.04 11.11 13.19
CA ALA A 186 3.83 12.51 13.56
C ALA A 186 4.72 13.47 12.77
N ALA A 187 5.98 13.07 12.52
CA ALA A 187 6.94 13.90 11.79
C ALA A 187 6.53 14.12 10.33
N HIS A 188 5.78 13.18 9.74
CA HIS A 188 5.50 13.19 8.29
C HIS A 188 4.01 13.03 7.97
N ALA A 189 3.12 13.34 8.92
CA ALA A 189 1.67 13.10 8.76
C ALA A 189 1.09 13.80 7.51
N ASP A 190 1.59 14.97 7.17
CA ASP A 190 1.15 15.73 5.99
C ASP A 190 1.55 15.07 4.66
N LYS A 191 2.56 14.20 4.69
CA LYS A 191 3.07 13.49 3.51
C LYS A 191 2.45 12.10 3.35
N ILE A 192 1.79 11.56 4.39
CA ILE A 192 1.23 10.20 4.37
C ILE A 192 -0.10 10.19 3.62
N GLY A 193 -0.22 9.35 2.58
CA GLY A 193 -1.43 9.21 1.79
C GLY A 193 -2.20 7.92 2.04
N HIS A 194 -1.51 6.88 2.53
CA HIS A 194 -2.13 5.59 2.82
C HIS A 194 -1.39 4.91 3.97
N VAL A 195 -2.12 4.17 4.80
CA VAL A 195 -1.56 3.43 5.94
C VAL A 195 -1.90 1.94 5.81
N GLN A 196 -0.88 1.09 5.94
CA GLN A 196 -1.09 -0.36 5.97
C GLN A 196 -0.73 -0.94 7.34
N ILE A 197 -1.39 -2.04 7.70
CA ILE A 197 -1.27 -2.64 9.03
C ILE A 197 -1.03 -4.15 8.95
N ALA A 198 -0.12 -4.63 9.80
CA ALA A 198 0.16 -6.04 10.07
C ALA A 198 0.83 -6.15 11.43
N ALA A 199 0.82 -7.34 12.03
CA ALA A 199 1.60 -7.55 13.25
C ALA A 199 3.10 -7.45 12.97
N ALA A 200 3.87 -7.01 13.96
CA ALA A 200 5.33 -7.01 13.86
C ALA A 200 5.88 -8.44 13.73
N GLU A 201 5.16 -9.37 14.34
CA GLU A 201 5.52 -10.79 14.33
C GLU A 201 4.96 -11.44 13.06
N UNK A 202 5.85 -11.72 12.09
CA UNK A 202 5.49 -12.31 11.12
C UNK A 202 4.76 -11.77 10.14
N ARG A 203 4.54 -10.52 10.33
CA ARG A 203 3.64 -9.80 9.42
C ARG A 203 2.24 -10.46 9.38
N ALA A 204 1.82 -11.00 10.53
CA ALA A 204 0.57 -11.75 10.67
C ALA A 204 -0.62 -10.82 10.94
N GLU A 205 -1.77 -11.38 11.36
CA GLU A 205 -2.97 -10.62 11.71
C GLU A 205 -2.65 -9.54 12.76
N PRO A 206 -3.23 -8.32 12.64
CA PRO A 206 -2.96 -7.21 13.57
C PRO A 206 -3.57 -7.43 14.97
N PHE A 207 -3.27 -8.55 15.62
CA PHE A 207 -3.64 -8.82 17.02
C PHE A 207 -2.71 -8.03 17.96
N PRO A 208 -3.14 -7.84 19.20
CA PRO A 208 -2.25 -7.19 20.18
C PRO A 208 -0.93 -7.94 20.31
N GLY A 209 0.15 -7.20 20.20
CA GLY A 209 1.52 -7.68 20.25
C GLY A 209 2.42 -6.47 20.37
N ALA A 210 3.59 -6.50 19.72
CA ALA A 210 4.48 -5.34 19.70
C ALA A 210 3.78 -4.10 19.12
N LEU A 211 2.82 -4.27 18.18
CA LEU A 211 2.03 -3.19 17.61
C LEU A 211 0.59 -3.26 18.14
N ASP A 212 0.22 -2.36 19.05
CA ASP A 212 -1.14 -2.28 19.58
C ASP A 212 -1.99 -1.32 18.75
N TYR A 213 -2.68 -1.86 17.76
CA TYR A 213 -3.54 -1.08 16.86
C TYR A 213 -4.74 -0.45 17.56
N SER A 214 -5.14 -0.95 18.72
CA SER A 214 -6.19 -0.30 19.49
C SER A 214 -5.75 1.09 19.98
N ARG A 215 -4.44 1.31 20.13
CA ARG A 215 -3.84 2.59 20.48
C ARG A 215 -3.37 3.37 19.24
N LEU A 216 -2.74 2.68 18.29
CA LEU A 216 -2.13 3.34 17.13
C LEU A 216 -3.16 3.94 16.17
N LEU A 217 -4.28 3.24 15.86
CA LEU A 217 -5.24 3.76 14.88
C LEU A 217 -5.90 5.06 15.36
N PRO A 218 -6.36 5.17 16.63
CA PRO A 218 -6.85 6.46 17.11
C PRO A 218 -5.79 7.56 17.04
N LYS A 219 -4.54 7.23 17.32
CA LYS A 219 -3.44 8.22 17.28
C LYS A 219 -3.23 8.74 15.85
N PHE A 220 -3.21 7.84 14.86
CA PHE A 220 -3.07 8.25 13.45
C PHE A 220 -4.24 9.15 13.02
N GLN A 221 -5.47 8.85 13.49
CA GLN A 221 -6.63 9.72 13.20
C GLN A 221 -6.50 11.09 13.86
N GLN A 222 -5.99 11.15 15.10
CA GLN A 222 -5.72 12.43 15.78
C GLN A 222 -4.68 13.26 15.01
N LEU A 223 -3.75 12.59 14.35
CA LEU A 223 -2.72 13.25 13.55
C LEU A 223 -3.18 13.55 12.11
N GLY A 224 -4.47 13.34 11.81
CA GLY A 224 -5.10 13.79 10.57
C GLY A 224 -5.38 12.71 9.53
N TYR A 225 -5.12 11.43 9.84
CA TYR A 225 -5.37 10.39 8.84
C TYR A 225 -6.84 9.98 8.80
N UNK A 226 -7.46 10.05 7.67
CA UNK A 226 -8.68 9.83 7.50
C UNK A 226 -9.00 8.76 6.72
N GLY A 227 -8.12 8.07 6.12
CA GLY A 227 -8.30 7.01 5.14
C GLY A 227 -8.66 5.68 5.76
N ALA A 228 -8.80 4.66 4.90
CA ALA A 228 -8.95 3.28 5.35
C ALA A 228 -7.58 2.70 5.67
N PHE A 229 -7.52 1.77 6.64
CA PHE A 229 -6.29 1.07 7.00
C PHE A 229 -6.18 -0.20 6.15
N GLY A 230 -5.13 -0.30 5.34
CA GLY A 230 -4.88 -1.42 4.44
C GLY A 230 -4.46 -2.66 5.22
N CYS A 231 -5.16 -3.76 5.03
CA CYS A 231 -4.89 -5.01 5.74
C CYS A 231 -3.90 -5.84 4.93
N GLU A 232 -2.61 -5.48 5.02
CA GLU A 232 -1.54 -6.11 4.24
C GLU A 232 -0.72 -7.04 5.14
N TYR A 233 -1.32 -8.18 5.48
CA TYR A 233 -0.70 -9.15 6.39
C TYR A 233 -0.84 -10.57 5.85
N ARG A 234 -0.03 -11.47 6.39
CA ARG A 234 -0.04 -12.91 6.06
C ARG A 234 -0.98 -13.63 7.01
N PRO A 235 -2.17 -14.08 6.54
CA PRO A 235 -3.04 -14.83 7.42
C PRO A 235 -2.36 -16.10 7.93
N THR A 236 -2.49 -16.37 9.23
CA THR A 236 -1.90 -17.57 9.85
C THR A 236 -2.68 -18.84 9.52
N GLY A 237 -3.92 -18.69 9.04
CA GLY A 237 -4.78 -19.77 8.59
C GLY A 237 -5.64 -19.29 7.44
N LYS A 238 -6.90 -19.69 7.41
CA LYS A 238 -7.84 -19.10 6.46
C LYS A 238 -8.07 -17.64 6.83
N THR A 239 -8.07 -16.77 5.85
CA THR A 239 -8.24 -15.32 6.08
C THR A 239 -9.45 -15.04 6.96
N GLU A 240 -10.59 -15.65 6.64
CA GLU A 240 -11.86 -15.38 7.35
C GLU A 240 -11.83 -15.80 8.81
N ASP A 241 -11.08 -16.83 9.16
CA ASP A 241 -10.98 -17.29 10.55
C ASP A 241 -10.17 -16.32 11.41
N GLY A 242 -9.26 -15.57 10.79
CA GLY A 242 -8.39 -14.62 11.49
C GLY A 242 -8.98 -13.23 11.68
N LEU A 243 -10.13 -12.90 11.07
CA LEU A 243 -10.63 -11.51 11.04
C LEU A 243 -11.15 -10.97 12.38
N GLY A 244 -11.19 -11.81 13.41
CA GLY A 244 -11.69 -11.42 14.75
C GLY A 244 -10.94 -10.25 15.39
N TRP A 245 -9.69 -9.99 15.00
CA TRP A 245 -8.90 -8.87 15.54
C TRP A 245 -9.60 -7.51 15.33
N ARG A 246 -10.37 -7.35 14.25
CA ARG A 246 -11.10 -6.09 13.99
C ARG A 246 -12.09 -5.77 15.11
N ASN A 247 -12.74 -6.80 15.65
CA ASN A 247 -13.70 -6.63 16.74
C ASN A 247 -13.00 -6.14 18.02
N SER A 248 -11.80 -6.63 18.30
CA SER A 248 -11.04 -6.20 19.50
C SER A 248 -10.63 -4.72 19.42
N ILE A 249 -10.34 -4.23 18.21
CA ILE A 249 -10.02 -2.81 18.01
C ILE A 249 -11.28 -1.95 18.14
N ILE A 250 -12.41 -2.40 17.54
CA ILE A 250 -13.66 -1.64 17.52
C ILE A 250 -14.31 -1.60 18.91
N ALA A 251 -14.21 -2.67 19.69
CA ALA A 251 -14.92 -2.82 20.97
C ALA A 251 -14.36 -1.97 22.11
N LYS A 252 -13.09 -1.54 22.01
CA LYS A 252 -12.51 -0.67 23.06
C LYS A 252 -13.14 0.73 22.99
N LYS A 253 -13.88 1.10 24.05
CA LYS A 253 -14.37 2.47 24.24
C LYS A 253 -13.21 3.32 24.79
N TRP A 254 -12.97 4.47 24.20
CA TRP A 254 -11.90 5.41 24.57
C TRP A 254 -12.48 6.59 25.37
#